data_13aa8183ec662bd461a544ae008e3640
#
_entry.id   13aa8183ec662bd461a544ae008e3640
#
_cell.length_a   1.000
_cell.length_b   1.000
_cell.length_c   1.000
_cell.angle_alpha   90.00
_cell.angle_beta   90.00
_cell.angle_gamma   90.00
#
_symmetry.space_group_name_H-M   'P 1'
#
loop_
_entity.id
_entity.type
_entity.pdbx_description
1 polymer ?
#
loop_
_entity_poly.entity_id
_entity_poly.type
_entity_poly.pdbx_seq_one_letter_code
_entity_poly.pdbx_strand_id
1 'polypeptide(L)'
;DASISLLFFLLIGRTLDQRYVIQELIARGGMASVFRAVDERLDRVVAVKIMHPESSKITDSEQFIREAKLTARLNHRGIVSIHDRGTDGDLTYLVMEYVPGNTLRDVMREEAPMSPRRALAFIEPILVALSEAHANSLIHRDIKPENVLITPTGDVKVADFGLARAASVDHRTSSVLIGTVSYLAPEVIANQAVDPRADIYACGAIFYEMITGQKPHIADSPIAVAHKHINEDGAPPSSLRPDIPPYVDALAMRALARDRAQRSPDARTFLHQVRMVQRALAEGLADDPELTADLMPGAGPTP
;
A
#
# COMPACT_ATOMS: atom_id res chain seq x y z
N ASP A 1 21.13 -14.13 -3.48
CA ASP A 1 21.25 -14.61 -4.82
C ASP A 1 22.20 -13.80 -5.68
N ALA A 2 23.41 -14.37 -5.88
CA ALA A 2 24.51 -13.72 -6.58
C ALA A 2 24.17 -13.35 -8.04
N SER A 3 23.36 -14.18 -8.72
CA SER A 3 22.96 -13.97 -10.11
C SER A 3 22.11 -12.71 -10.31
N ILE A 4 21.21 -12.43 -9.38
CA ILE A 4 20.34 -11.25 -9.43
C ILE A 4 21.14 -9.98 -9.10
N SER A 5 22.07 -10.05 -8.14
CA SER A 5 22.97 -8.93 -7.83
C SER A 5 23.86 -8.55 -9.01
N LEU A 6 24.35 -9.56 -9.75
CA LEU A 6 25.15 -9.33 -10.96
C LEU A 6 24.34 -8.68 -12.08
N LEU A 7 23.07 -9.10 -12.26
CA LEU A 7 22.17 -8.49 -13.23
C LEU A 7 21.96 -7.00 -12.98
N PHE A 8 21.83 -6.58 -11.70
CA PHE A 8 21.63 -5.17 -11.36
C PHE A 8 22.85 -4.30 -11.63
N PHE A 9 24.05 -4.83 -11.37
CA PHE A 9 25.30 -4.14 -11.72
C PHE A 9 25.42 -3.93 -13.23
N LEU A 10 24.97 -4.89 -14.03
CA LEU A 10 24.98 -4.80 -15.50
C LEU A 10 23.95 -3.81 -16.06
N LEU A 11 22.91 -3.47 -15.29
CA LEU A 11 21.87 -2.52 -15.72
C LEU A 11 22.26 -1.06 -15.50
N ILE A 12 23.09 -0.77 -14.49
CA ILE A 12 23.54 0.60 -14.21
C ILE A 12 24.41 1.09 -15.37
N GLY A 13 24.07 2.26 -15.91
CA GLY A 13 24.69 2.83 -17.09
C GLY A 13 24.12 2.36 -18.43
N ARG A 14 23.25 1.32 -18.42
CA ARG A 14 22.54 0.87 -19.63
C ARG A 14 21.44 1.87 -20.01
N THR A 15 21.25 2.04 -21.30
CA THR A 15 20.15 2.83 -21.88
C THR A 15 19.09 1.88 -22.42
N LEU A 16 17.86 1.95 -21.88
CA LEU A 16 16.72 1.20 -22.38
C LEU A 16 16.04 1.98 -23.51
N ASP A 17 15.70 1.29 -24.61
CA ASP A 17 15.03 1.86 -25.77
C ASP A 17 15.67 3.15 -26.32
N GLN A 18 17.00 3.28 -26.18
CA GLN A 18 17.76 4.47 -26.61
C GLN A 18 17.20 5.77 -26.00
N ARG A 19 16.62 5.67 -24.78
CA ARG A 19 15.94 6.78 -24.12
C ARG A 19 16.17 6.87 -22.62
N TYR A 20 16.08 5.76 -21.88
CA TYR A 20 16.12 5.78 -20.43
C TYR A 20 17.47 5.28 -19.92
N VAL A 21 18.30 6.17 -19.41
CA VAL A 21 19.64 5.87 -18.87
C VAL A 21 19.50 5.49 -17.39
N ILE A 22 19.78 4.25 -17.06
CA ILE A 22 19.71 3.72 -15.70
C ILE A 22 20.89 4.25 -14.88
N GLN A 23 20.62 4.90 -13.75
CA GLN A 23 21.65 5.53 -12.91
C GLN A 23 21.95 4.78 -11.64
N GLU A 24 20.92 4.46 -10.85
CA GLU A 24 21.08 3.80 -9.55
C GLU A 24 19.88 2.96 -9.16
N LEU A 25 20.10 1.96 -8.32
CA LEU A 25 19.05 1.14 -7.74
C LEU A 25 18.41 1.90 -6.57
N ILE A 26 17.08 2.10 -6.62
CA ILE A 26 16.30 2.74 -5.55
C ILE A 26 15.72 1.72 -4.59
N ALA A 27 15.09 0.68 -5.14
CA ALA A 27 14.40 -0.34 -4.36
C ALA A 27 14.47 -1.70 -5.01
N ARG A 28 14.49 -2.75 -4.18
CA ARG A 28 14.49 -4.14 -4.62
C ARG A 28 13.28 -4.86 -4.05
N GLY A 29 12.45 -5.40 -4.93
CA GLY A 29 11.32 -6.26 -4.58
C GLY A 29 11.53 -7.70 -5.06
N GLY A 30 10.60 -8.57 -4.72
CA GLY A 30 10.65 -9.98 -5.13
C GLY A 30 10.47 -10.21 -6.62
N MET A 31 9.67 -9.37 -7.29
CA MET A 31 9.29 -9.54 -8.71
C MET A 31 9.92 -8.51 -9.64
N ALA A 32 10.34 -7.39 -9.10
CA ALA A 32 10.87 -6.27 -9.86
C ALA A 32 11.85 -5.46 -9.01
N SER A 33 12.68 -4.68 -9.67
CA SER A 33 13.54 -3.68 -9.04
C SER A 33 13.29 -2.31 -9.64
N VAL A 34 13.37 -1.28 -8.81
CA VAL A 34 13.13 0.11 -9.22
C VAL A 34 14.46 0.85 -9.25
N PHE A 35 14.70 1.53 -10.36
CA PHE A 35 15.90 2.31 -10.59
C PHE A 35 15.55 3.79 -10.81
N ARG A 36 16.42 4.66 -10.35
CA ARG A 36 16.46 6.03 -10.82
C ARG A 36 17.07 6.06 -12.22
N ALA A 37 16.44 6.76 -13.14
CA ALA A 37 16.92 6.88 -14.51
C ALA A 37 16.71 8.31 -15.04
N VAL A 38 17.31 8.62 -16.18
CA VAL A 38 17.10 9.87 -16.91
C VAL A 38 16.43 9.54 -18.24
N ASP A 39 15.31 10.19 -18.51
CA ASP A 39 14.66 10.24 -19.81
C ASP A 39 15.41 11.30 -20.66
N GLU A 40 16.33 10.87 -21.52
CA GLU A 40 17.15 11.78 -22.34
C GLU A 40 16.34 12.55 -23.39
N ARG A 41 15.15 12.09 -23.77
CA ARG A 41 14.30 12.80 -24.74
C ARG A 41 13.59 13.99 -24.11
N LEU A 42 13.25 13.91 -22.83
CA LEU A 42 12.51 14.94 -22.10
C LEU A 42 13.37 15.64 -21.04
N ASP A 43 14.65 15.26 -20.94
CA ASP A 43 15.62 15.78 -19.97
C ASP A 43 15.06 15.84 -18.53
N ARG A 44 14.55 14.70 -18.08
CA ARG A 44 13.95 14.58 -16.74
C ARG A 44 14.33 13.29 -16.03
N VAL A 45 14.36 13.33 -14.71
CA VAL A 45 14.52 12.13 -13.86
C VAL A 45 13.20 11.36 -13.82
N VAL A 46 13.29 10.05 -13.94
CA VAL A 46 12.18 9.10 -13.85
C VAL A 46 12.55 7.92 -12.95
N ALA A 47 11.57 7.18 -12.49
CA ALA A 47 11.75 5.87 -11.90
C ALA A 47 11.43 4.78 -12.93
N VAL A 48 12.32 3.82 -13.07
CA VAL A 48 12.12 2.68 -13.99
C VAL A 48 12.03 1.40 -13.17
N LYS A 49 10.88 0.75 -13.24
CA LYS A 49 10.63 -0.54 -12.59
C LYS A 49 10.88 -1.64 -13.62
N ILE A 50 11.92 -2.43 -13.39
CA ILE A 50 12.35 -3.51 -14.27
C ILE A 50 11.90 -4.83 -13.66
N MET A 51 11.13 -5.61 -14.42
CA MET A 51 10.65 -6.92 -14.02
C MET A 51 11.80 -7.93 -14.04
N HIS A 52 11.86 -8.80 -13.03
CA HIS A 52 12.81 -9.90 -13.04
C HIS A 52 12.43 -10.90 -14.14
N PRO A 53 13.39 -11.52 -14.83
CA PRO A 53 13.11 -12.38 -16.00
C PRO A 53 12.15 -13.54 -15.70
N GLU A 54 12.21 -14.11 -14.51
CA GLU A 54 11.28 -15.14 -14.05
C GLU A 54 9.84 -14.66 -13.89
N SER A 55 9.68 -13.37 -13.56
CA SER A 55 8.39 -12.72 -13.37
C SER A 55 7.83 -12.13 -14.66
N SER A 56 8.66 -11.86 -15.66
CA SER A 56 8.25 -11.26 -16.93
C SER A 56 7.26 -12.13 -17.71
N LYS A 57 7.41 -13.45 -17.63
CA LYS A 57 6.48 -14.41 -18.24
C LYS A 57 5.07 -14.37 -17.65
N ILE A 58 4.96 -13.96 -16.38
CA ILE A 58 3.70 -13.82 -15.65
C ILE A 58 3.10 -12.43 -15.90
N THR A 59 3.96 -11.41 -16.05
CA THR A 59 3.54 -10.01 -16.23
C THR A 59 3.09 -9.66 -17.65
N ASP A 60 3.37 -10.50 -18.65
CA ASP A 60 2.83 -10.35 -20.01
C ASP A 60 1.35 -10.74 -20.13
N SER A 61 0.69 -11.07 -19.01
CA SER A 61 -0.74 -11.32 -19.03
C SER A 61 -1.51 -10.07 -19.49
N GLU A 62 -2.56 -10.27 -20.28
CA GLU A 62 -3.47 -9.20 -20.73
C GLU A 62 -4.00 -8.35 -19.56
N GLN A 63 -4.09 -8.94 -18.39
CA GLN A 63 -4.56 -8.30 -17.19
C GLN A 63 -3.55 -7.27 -16.64
N PHE A 64 -2.25 -7.60 -16.61
CA PHE A 64 -1.19 -6.67 -16.20
C PHE A 64 -1.16 -5.44 -17.11
N ILE A 65 -1.28 -5.66 -18.42
CA ILE A 65 -1.35 -4.60 -19.43
C ILE A 65 -2.58 -3.71 -19.18
N ARG A 66 -3.72 -4.31 -18.89
CA ARG A 66 -4.97 -3.59 -18.61
C ARG A 66 -4.84 -2.71 -17.35
N GLU A 67 -4.31 -3.24 -16.27
CA GLU A 67 -4.14 -2.52 -15.01
C GLU A 67 -3.11 -1.38 -15.13
N ALA A 68 -2.01 -1.62 -15.82
CA ALA A 68 -1.03 -0.57 -16.13
C ALA A 68 -1.67 0.57 -16.95
N LYS A 69 -2.51 0.25 -17.95
CA LYS A 69 -3.24 1.24 -18.75
C LYS A 69 -4.26 2.04 -17.91
N LEU A 70 -4.96 1.38 -16.98
CA LEU A 70 -5.89 2.06 -16.08
C LEU A 70 -5.16 3.03 -15.15
N THR A 71 -4.06 2.57 -14.54
CA THR A 71 -3.23 3.42 -13.68
C THR A 71 -2.63 4.61 -14.44
N ALA A 72 -2.21 4.40 -15.70
CA ALA A 72 -1.68 5.46 -16.55
C ALA A 72 -2.70 6.57 -16.88
N ARG A 73 -4.00 6.28 -16.76
CA ARG A 73 -5.06 7.27 -16.95
C ARG A 73 -5.37 8.08 -15.68
N LEU A 74 -4.92 7.59 -14.52
CA LEU A 74 -5.11 8.32 -13.27
C LEU A 74 -4.16 9.53 -13.22
N ASN A 75 -4.73 10.70 -13.11
CA ASN A 75 -3.98 11.94 -12.89
C ASN A 75 -4.40 12.52 -11.54
N HIS A 76 -3.68 12.13 -10.50
CA HIS A 76 -3.96 12.57 -9.14
C HIS A 76 -2.64 12.82 -8.40
N ARG A 77 -2.54 13.95 -7.68
CA ARG A 77 -1.31 14.33 -6.97
C ARG A 77 -0.84 13.30 -5.91
N GLY A 78 -1.74 12.54 -5.35
CA GLY A 78 -1.48 11.49 -4.36
C GLY A 78 -1.21 10.11 -4.97
N ILE A 79 -1.10 9.99 -6.29
CA ILE A 79 -0.82 8.74 -7.00
C ILE A 79 0.42 8.93 -7.86
N VAL A 80 1.36 7.98 -7.77
CA VAL A 80 2.54 7.96 -8.64
C VAL A 80 2.10 7.69 -10.08
N SER A 81 2.40 8.60 -10.99
CA SER A 81 2.00 8.52 -12.39
C SER A 81 2.83 7.49 -13.14
N ILE A 82 2.21 6.69 -14.00
CA ILE A 82 2.89 5.87 -15.00
C ILE A 82 3.06 6.70 -16.28
N HIS A 83 4.30 6.81 -16.76
CA HIS A 83 4.63 7.60 -17.95
C HIS A 83 4.75 6.76 -19.20
N ASP A 84 5.30 5.55 -19.09
CA ASP A 84 5.60 4.70 -20.24
C ASP A 84 5.75 3.23 -19.82
N ARG A 85 5.70 2.34 -20.81
CA ARG A 85 5.99 0.92 -20.68
C ARG A 85 6.78 0.47 -21.90
N GLY A 86 7.78 -0.37 -21.70
CA GLY A 86 8.57 -0.90 -22.81
C GLY A 86 9.15 -2.27 -22.55
N THR A 87 9.77 -2.80 -23.59
CA THR A 87 10.58 -4.01 -23.56
C THR A 87 11.90 -3.72 -24.26
N ASP A 88 13.01 -4.09 -23.64
CA ASP A 88 14.35 -3.97 -24.20
C ASP A 88 15.07 -5.31 -24.08
N GLY A 89 15.10 -6.08 -25.20
CA GLY A 89 15.46 -7.48 -25.18
C GLY A 89 14.47 -8.28 -24.32
N ASP A 90 14.98 -9.02 -23.36
CA ASP A 90 14.17 -9.83 -22.42
C ASP A 90 13.66 -9.02 -21.20
N LEU A 91 13.98 -7.73 -21.14
CA LEU A 91 13.60 -6.88 -20.03
C LEU A 91 12.25 -6.20 -20.29
N THR A 92 11.27 -6.44 -19.43
CA THR A 92 10.02 -5.69 -19.40
C THR A 92 10.12 -4.63 -18.30
N TYR A 93 9.74 -3.39 -18.61
CA TYR A 93 9.85 -2.28 -17.67
C TYR A 93 8.66 -1.32 -17.73
N LEU A 94 8.46 -0.61 -16.61
CA LEU A 94 7.55 0.53 -16.49
C LEU A 94 8.36 1.78 -16.15
N VAL A 95 8.01 2.89 -16.79
CA VAL A 95 8.55 4.21 -16.46
C VAL A 95 7.51 4.98 -15.68
N MET A 96 7.92 5.49 -14.52
CA MET A 96 7.03 6.17 -13.58
C MET A 96 7.60 7.52 -13.17
N GLU A 97 6.75 8.35 -12.59
CA GLU A 97 7.17 9.54 -11.86
C GLU A 97 8.24 9.16 -10.82
N TYR A 98 9.34 9.90 -10.82
CA TYR A 98 10.33 9.81 -9.76
C TYR A 98 9.90 10.66 -8.58
N VAL A 99 9.74 10.04 -7.42
CA VAL A 99 9.36 10.69 -6.17
C VAL A 99 10.57 10.65 -5.24
N PRO A 100 11.28 11.77 -5.02
CA PRO A 100 12.35 11.83 -4.03
C PRO A 100 11.76 11.72 -2.62
N GLY A 101 12.54 11.25 -1.67
CA GLY A 101 12.15 11.14 -0.26
C GLY A 101 12.21 9.70 0.25
N ASN A 102 11.38 9.42 1.25
CA ASN A 102 11.35 8.15 1.95
C ASN A 102 10.04 7.40 1.67
N THR A 103 10.01 6.11 2.01
CA THR A 103 8.76 5.37 2.12
C THR A 103 8.11 5.60 3.48
N LEU A 104 6.82 5.32 3.59
CA LEU A 104 6.14 5.32 4.89
C LEU A 104 6.78 4.27 5.84
N ARG A 105 7.33 3.17 5.29
CA ARG A 105 8.09 2.19 6.09
C ARG A 105 9.29 2.83 6.79
N ASP A 106 10.03 3.69 6.10
CA ASP A 106 11.19 4.38 6.67
C ASP A 106 10.74 5.33 7.79
N VAL A 107 9.67 6.09 7.57
CA VAL A 107 9.09 6.97 8.59
C VAL A 107 8.62 6.17 9.81
N MET A 108 7.96 5.03 9.61
CA MET A 108 7.49 4.18 10.70
C MET A 108 8.63 3.57 11.51
N ARG A 109 9.77 3.25 10.88
CA ARG A 109 10.97 2.76 11.60
C ARG A 109 11.53 3.80 12.56
N GLU A 110 11.42 5.06 12.22
CA GLU A 110 11.93 6.17 13.02
C GLU A 110 10.92 6.66 14.06
N GLU A 111 9.64 6.70 13.72
CA GLU A 111 8.61 7.38 14.52
C GLU A 111 7.65 6.45 15.25
N ALA A 112 7.47 5.18 14.83
CA ALA A 112 6.48 4.30 15.46
C ALA A 112 6.99 3.76 16.83
N PRO A 113 6.10 3.64 17.84
CA PRO A 113 4.69 4.02 17.82
C PRO A 113 4.49 5.54 17.84
N MET A 114 3.64 6.03 16.96
CA MET A 114 3.32 7.46 16.86
C MET A 114 1.94 7.79 17.43
N SER A 115 1.64 9.08 17.63
CA SER A 115 0.32 9.49 18.07
C SER A 115 -0.75 9.17 17.02
N PRO A 116 -2.01 8.91 17.42
CA PRO A 116 -3.10 8.73 16.47
C PRO A 116 -3.25 9.90 15.49
N ARG A 117 -3.06 11.11 15.96
CA ARG A 117 -3.11 12.33 15.14
C ARG A 117 -2.04 12.31 14.04
N ARG A 118 -0.80 11.95 14.39
CA ARG A 118 0.30 11.83 13.42
C ARG A 118 0.02 10.73 12.40
N ALA A 119 -0.43 9.57 12.85
CA ALA A 119 -0.75 8.44 11.98
C ALA A 119 -1.87 8.78 10.98
N LEU A 120 -2.94 9.44 11.43
CA LEU A 120 -4.04 9.83 10.57
C LEU A 120 -3.65 10.88 9.52
N ALA A 121 -2.62 11.69 9.79
CA ALA A 121 -2.06 12.61 8.79
C ALA A 121 -1.46 11.89 7.58
N PHE A 122 -1.06 10.62 7.72
CA PHE A 122 -0.65 9.77 6.60
C PHE A 122 -1.82 9.00 6.01
N ILE A 123 -2.74 8.50 6.82
CA ILE A 123 -3.90 7.70 6.37
C ILE A 123 -4.85 8.53 5.52
N GLU A 124 -5.10 9.78 5.87
CA GLU A 124 -6.02 10.65 5.13
C GLU A 124 -5.64 10.80 3.65
N PRO A 125 -4.43 11.22 3.28
CA PRO A 125 -4.04 11.35 1.87
C PRO A 125 -3.98 10.00 1.13
N ILE A 126 -3.69 8.89 1.80
CA ILE A 126 -3.78 7.55 1.21
C ILE A 126 -5.24 7.27 0.80
N LEU A 127 -6.18 7.54 1.69
CA LEU A 127 -7.62 7.33 1.41
C LEU A 127 -8.16 8.27 0.32
N VAL A 128 -7.66 9.49 0.22
CA VAL A 128 -7.97 10.40 -0.89
C VAL A 128 -7.54 9.79 -2.21
N ALA A 129 -6.31 9.28 -2.30
CA ALA A 129 -5.79 8.60 -3.48
C ALA A 129 -6.58 7.33 -3.83
N LEU A 130 -6.89 6.50 -2.83
CA LEU A 130 -7.70 5.30 -3.01
C LEU A 130 -9.12 5.62 -3.48
N SER A 131 -9.74 6.66 -2.96
CA SER A 131 -11.08 7.09 -3.38
C SER A 131 -11.11 7.43 -4.87
N GLU A 132 -10.07 8.11 -5.37
CA GLU A 132 -9.94 8.42 -6.80
C GLU A 132 -9.73 7.15 -7.63
N ALA A 133 -8.85 6.25 -7.20
CA ALA A 133 -8.61 4.99 -7.90
C ALA A 133 -9.87 4.11 -7.95
N HIS A 134 -10.58 3.97 -6.83
CA HIS A 134 -11.80 3.18 -6.73
C HIS A 134 -12.93 3.75 -7.61
N ALA A 135 -13.05 5.09 -7.71
CA ALA A 135 -14.00 5.75 -8.61
C ALA A 135 -13.70 5.43 -10.09
N ASN A 136 -12.46 5.11 -10.42
CA ASN A 136 -12.04 4.66 -11.75
C ASN A 136 -11.94 3.12 -11.87
N SER A 137 -12.61 2.39 -11.00
CA SER A 137 -12.68 0.92 -10.99
C SER A 137 -11.32 0.22 -10.81
N LEU A 138 -10.37 0.88 -10.17
CA LEU A 138 -9.05 0.34 -9.88
C LEU A 138 -8.89 0.10 -8.37
N ILE A 139 -8.65 -1.17 -8.00
CA ILE A 139 -8.35 -1.58 -6.63
C ILE A 139 -6.86 -1.79 -6.52
N HIS A 140 -6.23 -1.26 -5.47
CA HIS A 140 -4.77 -1.36 -5.31
C HIS A 140 -4.30 -2.79 -5.02
N ARG A 141 -4.91 -3.45 -4.02
CA ARG A 141 -4.67 -4.86 -3.60
C ARG A 141 -3.34 -5.13 -2.90
N ASP A 142 -2.44 -4.18 -2.86
CA ASP A 142 -1.12 -4.33 -2.22
C ASP A 142 -0.72 -3.04 -1.48
N ILE A 143 -1.67 -2.42 -0.79
CA ILE A 143 -1.40 -1.28 0.08
C ILE A 143 -0.56 -1.77 1.26
N LYS A 144 0.62 -1.18 1.40
CA LYS A 144 1.60 -1.43 2.48
C LYS A 144 2.52 -0.24 2.61
N PRO A 145 3.21 -0.07 3.75
CA PRO A 145 4.07 1.09 3.98
C PRO A 145 5.16 1.29 2.93
N GLU A 146 5.65 0.23 2.30
CA GLU A 146 6.67 0.27 1.24
C GLU A 146 6.15 0.87 -0.07
N ASN A 147 4.83 0.83 -0.30
CA ASN A 147 4.16 1.38 -1.49
C ASN A 147 3.60 2.79 -1.27
N VAL A 148 3.89 3.40 -0.13
CA VAL A 148 3.52 4.79 0.18
C VAL A 148 4.78 5.62 0.27
N LEU A 149 4.90 6.62 -0.61
CA LEU A 149 6.07 7.50 -0.70
C LEU A 149 5.78 8.84 -0.02
N ILE A 150 6.76 9.32 0.74
CA ILE A 150 6.69 10.59 1.46
C ILE A 150 7.74 11.52 0.86
N THR A 151 7.29 12.62 0.27
CA THR A 151 8.20 13.64 -0.30
C THR A 151 8.92 14.42 0.81
N PRO A 152 10.03 15.12 0.49
CA PRO A 152 10.71 15.98 1.45
C PRO A 152 9.84 17.09 2.04
N THR A 153 8.77 17.49 1.35
CA THR A 153 7.76 18.46 1.81
C THR A 153 6.61 17.84 2.60
N GLY A 154 6.63 16.50 2.79
CA GLY A 154 5.60 15.77 3.55
C GLY A 154 4.38 15.34 2.73
N ASP A 155 4.39 15.55 1.42
CA ASP A 155 3.31 15.04 0.54
C ASP A 155 3.34 13.51 0.47
N VAL A 156 2.16 12.89 0.44
CA VAL A 156 1.99 11.43 0.38
C VAL A 156 1.58 11.02 -1.02
N LYS A 157 2.28 10.02 -1.57
CA LYS A 157 1.96 9.44 -2.87
C LYS A 157 1.89 7.92 -2.78
N VAL A 158 0.84 7.35 -3.33
CA VAL A 158 0.65 5.89 -3.42
C VAL A 158 1.21 5.37 -4.74
N ALA A 159 2.05 4.35 -4.66
CA ALA A 159 2.71 3.71 -5.79
C ALA A 159 2.17 2.29 -6.02
N ASP A 160 2.45 1.73 -7.19
CA ASP A 160 2.24 0.32 -7.54
C ASP A 160 0.76 -0.14 -7.54
N PHE A 161 -0.17 0.68 -8.02
CA PHE A 161 -1.57 0.29 -8.20
C PHE A 161 -1.72 -0.92 -9.14
N GLY A 162 -2.52 -1.91 -8.71
CA GLY A 162 -2.99 -3.01 -9.55
C GLY A 162 -1.94 -4.06 -9.97
N LEU A 163 -0.66 -3.80 -9.76
CA LEU A 163 0.44 -4.64 -10.24
C LEU A 163 0.54 -6.00 -9.53
N ALA A 164 -0.09 -6.15 -8.35
CA ALA A 164 -0.04 -7.38 -7.56
C ALA A 164 -0.95 -8.51 -8.09
N ARG A 165 -1.95 -8.19 -8.91
CA ARG A 165 -2.90 -9.18 -9.43
C ARG A 165 -2.32 -10.09 -10.50
N ALA A 166 -1.30 -9.64 -11.22
CA ALA A 166 -0.59 -10.42 -12.23
C ALA A 166 0.20 -11.61 -11.65
N ALA A 167 0.49 -11.58 -10.33
CA ALA A 167 1.11 -12.69 -9.62
C ALA A 167 0.03 -13.52 -8.95
N SER A 168 -0.36 -14.62 -9.57
CA SER A 168 -1.22 -15.63 -8.93
C SER A 168 -0.59 -16.11 -7.63
N VAL A 169 -1.43 -16.46 -6.66
CA VAL A 169 -1.02 -16.93 -5.33
C VAL A 169 -0.07 -18.14 -5.42
N ASP A 170 -0.15 -18.91 -6.50
CA ASP A 170 0.64 -20.13 -6.73
C ASP A 170 2.13 -19.89 -7.00
N HIS A 171 2.56 -18.65 -7.28
CA HIS A 171 3.96 -18.32 -7.63
C HIS A 171 4.63 -17.34 -6.66
N ARG A 172 4.01 -17.00 -5.53
CA ARG A 172 4.65 -16.18 -4.52
C ARG A 172 5.70 -17.01 -3.79
N THR A 173 6.96 -16.80 -4.10
CA THR A 173 8.08 -17.33 -3.33
C THR A 173 7.97 -16.90 -1.86
N SER A 174 8.28 -17.81 -0.96
CA SER A 174 8.11 -17.66 0.52
C SER A 174 8.65 -16.34 1.10
N SER A 175 9.66 -15.74 0.48
CA SER A 175 10.26 -14.49 0.94
C SER A 175 9.43 -13.23 0.64
N VAL A 176 8.63 -13.21 -0.45
CA VAL A 176 7.72 -12.12 -0.80
C VAL A 176 6.49 -12.15 0.10
N LEU A 177 6.04 -13.33 0.54
CA LEU A 177 4.91 -13.52 1.45
C LEU A 177 5.16 -12.89 2.84
N ILE A 178 6.40 -12.93 3.36
CA ILE A 178 6.69 -12.59 4.76
C ILE A 178 6.32 -11.13 5.12
N GLY A 179 6.52 -10.18 4.21
CA GLY A 179 6.22 -8.77 4.46
C GLY A 179 4.79 -8.35 4.07
N THR A 180 4.26 -8.91 3.00
CA THR A 180 3.00 -8.49 2.37
C THR A 180 1.76 -9.04 3.07
N VAL A 181 1.81 -10.27 3.58
CA VAL A 181 0.68 -10.96 4.24
C VAL A 181 0.07 -10.15 5.38
N SER A 182 0.89 -9.38 6.10
CA SER A 182 0.47 -8.61 7.28
C SER A 182 -0.57 -7.51 6.99
N TYR A 183 -0.75 -7.12 5.72
CA TYR A 183 -1.67 -6.06 5.30
C TYR A 183 -2.80 -6.59 4.40
N LEU A 184 -2.76 -7.87 4.04
CA LEU A 184 -3.75 -8.47 3.17
C LEU A 184 -5.06 -8.73 3.90
N ALA A 185 -6.16 -8.33 3.29
CA ALA A 185 -7.48 -8.63 3.80
C ALA A 185 -7.77 -10.15 3.77
N PRO A 186 -8.60 -10.67 4.70
CA PRO A 186 -8.95 -12.08 4.77
C PRO A 186 -9.44 -12.67 3.44
N GLU A 187 -10.29 -11.93 2.72
CA GLU A 187 -10.82 -12.35 1.41
C GLU A 187 -9.74 -12.45 0.33
N VAL A 188 -8.69 -11.63 0.42
CA VAL A 188 -7.54 -11.70 -0.51
C VAL A 188 -6.71 -12.96 -0.23
N ILE A 189 -6.45 -13.23 1.04
CA ILE A 189 -5.71 -14.42 1.48
C ILE A 189 -6.48 -15.70 1.11
N ALA A 190 -7.80 -15.70 1.29
CA ALA A 190 -8.69 -16.82 0.98
C ALA A 190 -9.00 -16.96 -0.53
N ASN A 191 -8.40 -16.14 -1.38
CA ASN A 191 -8.63 -16.14 -2.83
C ASN A 191 -10.12 -15.99 -3.23
N GLN A 192 -10.85 -15.18 -2.48
CA GLN A 192 -12.24 -14.82 -2.77
C GLN A 192 -12.33 -13.61 -3.70
N ALA A 193 -13.55 -13.28 -4.13
CA ALA A 193 -13.78 -12.06 -4.90
C ALA A 193 -13.38 -10.82 -4.08
N VAL A 194 -12.51 -9.98 -4.65
CA VAL A 194 -11.95 -8.78 -4.01
C VAL A 194 -12.69 -7.55 -4.49
N ASP A 195 -13.03 -6.67 -3.54
CA ASP A 195 -13.61 -5.36 -3.80
C ASP A 195 -12.79 -4.25 -3.09
N PRO A 196 -13.13 -2.96 -3.27
CA PRO A 196 -12.37 -1.83 -2.68
C PRO A 196 -12.15 -1.90 -1.17
N ARG A 197 -12.97 -2.63 -0.42
CA ARG A 197 -12.84 -2.77 1.04
C ARG A 197 -11.58 -3.54 1.47
N ALA A 198 -10.94 -4.28 0.55
CA ALA A 198 -9.63 -4.88 0.81
C ALA A 198 -8.55 -3.82 1.05
N ASP A 199 -8.60 -2.71 0.32
CA ASP A 199 -7.66 -1.59 0.51
C ASP A 199 -7.93 -0.86 1.83
N ILE A 200 -9.19 -0.78 2.27
CA ILE A 200 -9.56 -0.22 3.59
C ILE A 200 -8.96 -1.07 4.72
N TYR A 201 -9.04 -2.40 4.61
CA TYR A 201 -8.41 -3.30 5.58
C TYR A 201 -6.90 -3.05 5.68
N ALA A 202 -6.23 -2.94 4.55
CA ALA A 202 -4.79 -2.65 4.50
C ALA A 202 -4.44 -1.30 5.16
N CYS A 203 -5.24 -0.25 4.93
CA CYS A 203 -5.11 1.03 5.62
C CYS A 203 -5.29 0.88 7.14
N GLY A 204 -6.23 0.06 7.58
CA GLY A 204 -6.44 -0.26 8.99
C GLY A 204 -5.23 -0.95 9.60
N ALA A 205 -4.62 -1.89 8.90
CA ALA A 205 -3.42 -2.60 9.36
C ALA A 205 -2.21 -1.64 9.47
N ILE A 206 -2.04 -0.74 8.52
CA ILE A 206 -1.00 0.30 8.57
C ILE A 206 -1.25 1.25 9.75
N PHE A 207 -2.48 1.70 9.92
CA PHE A 207 -2.85 2.59 11.01
C PHE A 207 -2.58 1.94 12.38
N TYR A 208 -3.00 0.71 12.55
CA TYR A 208 -2.75 -0.08 13.75
C TYR A 208 -1.25 -0.16 14.07
N GLU A 209 -0.43 -0.50 13.09
CA GLU A 209 1.02 -0.62 13.27
C GLU A 209 1.66 0.75 13.60
N MET A 210 1.23 1.83 12.95
CA MET A 210 1.74 3.17 13.25
C MET A 210 1.50 3.58 14.70
N ILE A 211 0.31 3.30 15.25
CA ILE A 211 -0.05 3.77 16.61
C ILE A 211 0.39 2.81 17.72
N THR A 212 0.61 1.53 17.42
CA THR A 212 1.02 0.52 18.41
C THR A 212 2.47 0.13 18.32
N GLY A 213 3.11 0.32 17.17
CA GLY A 213 4.44 -0.21 16.85
C GLY A 213 4.43 -1.70 16.51
N GLN A 214 3.28 -2.34 16.45
CA GLN A 214 3.11 -3.77 16.16
C GLN A 214 2.04 -3.99 15.10
N LYS A 215 2.19 -5.04 14.30
CA LYS A 215 1.16 -5.47 13.34
C LYS A 215 -0.05 -6.05 14.07
N PRO A 216 -1.27 -5.97 13.49
CA PRO A 216 -2.49 -6.50 14.12
C PRO A 216 -2.40 -7.98 14.47
N HIS A 217 -1.74 -8.77 13.63
CA HIS A 217 -1.49 -10.19 13.84
C HIS A 217 0.00 -10.50 13.74
N ILE A 218 0.53 -11.18 14.74
CA ILE A 218 1.92 -11.62 14.83
C ILE A 218 1.93 -13.13 15.02
N ALA A 219 2.78 -13.83 14.28
CA ALA A 219 3.01 -15.26 14.41
C ALA A 219 4.41 -15.62 13.86
N ASP A 220 4.84 -16.86 14.09
CA ASP A 220 6.19 -17.33 13.77
C ASP A 220 6.42 -17.58 12.27
N SER A 221 5.35 -17.60 11.47
CA SER A 221 5.43 -17.82 10.03
C SER A 221 4.39 -17.01 9.26
N PRO A 222 4.62 -16.70 7.96
CA PRO A 222 3.63 -16.04 7.10
C PRO A 222 2.31 -16.81 7.01
N ILE A 223 2.35 -18.13 6.97
CA ILE A 223 1.15 -18.99 6.95
C ILE A 223 0.35 -18.82 8.24
N ALA A 224 1.03 -18.79 9.38
CA ALA A 224 0.37 -18.58 10.67
C ALA A 224 -0.23 -17.17 10.79
N VAL A 225 0.44 -16.15 10.27
CA VAL A 225 -0.12 -14.79 10.16
C VAL A 225 -1.36 -14.78 9.26
N ALA A 226 -1.29 -15.42 8.10
CA ALA A 226 -2.42 -15.55 7.19
C ALA A 226 -3.62 -16.24 7.85
N HIS A 227 -3.36 -17.32 8.60
CA HIS A 227 -4.40 -18.02 9.36
C HIS A 227 -5.10 -17.11 10.38
N LYS A 228 -4.32 -16.28 11.10
CA LYS A 228 -4.89 -15.31 12.05
C LYS A 228 -5.77 -14.27 11.36
N HIS A 229 -5.34 -13.70 10.23
CA HIS A 229 -6.16 -12.76 9.45
C HIS A 229 -7.52 -13.34 9.05
N ILE A 230 -7.58 -14.63 8.75
CA ILE A 230 -8.82 -15.30 8.33
C ILE A 230 -9.71 -15.65 9.53
N ASN A 231 -9.13 -16.09 10.65
CA ASN A 231 -9.85 -16.79 11.70
C ASN A 231 -9.93 -16.03 13.03
N GLU A 232 -9.10 -15.01 13.26
CA GLU A 232 -9.02 -14.31 14.54
C GLU A 232 -9.31 -12.83 14.37
N ASP A 233 -10.02 -12.24 15.31
CA ASP A 233 -10.10 -10.78 15.43
C ASP A 233 -8.84 -10.28 16.14
N GLY A 234 -8.29 -9.17 15.66
CA GLY A 234 -7.16 -8.52 16.31
C GLY A 234 -7.56 -7.91 17.65
N ALA A 235 -6.59 -7.77 18.55
CA ALA A 235 -6.81 -7.02 19.78
C ALA A 235 -6.89 -5.50 19.48
N PRO A 236 -7.74 -4.74 20.18
CA PRO A 236 -7.81 -3.30 19.95
C PRO A 236 -6.47 -2.62 20.30
N PRO A 237 -6.10 -1.52 19.62
CA PRO A 237 -4.87 -0.78 19.89
C PRO A 237 -4.65 -0.41 21.35
N SER A 238 -5.73 -0.07 22.08
CA SER A 238 -5.68 0.28 23.50
C SER A 238 -5.21 -0.85 24.41
N SER A 239 -5.27 -2.10 23.97
CA SER A 239 -4.69 -3.23 24.70
C SER A 239 -3.16 -3.18 24.77
N LEU A 240 -2.52 -2.53 23.81
CA LEU A 240 -1.08 -2.29 23.77
C LEU A 240 -0.71 -0.87 24.25
N ARG A 241 -1.60 0.09 24.03
CA ARG A 241 -1.43 1.50 24.43
C ARG A 241 -2.70 2.02 25.10
N PRO A 242 -2.80 1.93 26.44
CA PRO A 242 -4.00 2.30 27.19
C PRO A 242 -4.43 3.77 27.06
N ASP A 243 -3.54 4.65 26.59
CA ASP A 243 -3.79 6.07 26.34
C ASP A 243 -4.57 6.34 25.04
N ILE A 244 -4.79 5.31 24.21
CA ILE A 244 -5.55 5.44 22.97
C ILE A 244 -7.04 5.59 23.27
N PRO A 245 -7.70 6.66 22.76
CA PRO A 245 -9.13 6.88 22.94
C PRO A 245 -10.00 5.74 22.35
N PRO A 246 -11.18 5.45 22.97
CA PRO A 246 -12.08 4.41 22.48
C PRO A 246 -12.53 4.59 21.02
N TYR A 247 -12.74 5.82 20.55
CA TYR A 247 -13.13 6.10 19.16
C TYR A 247 -11.99 5.82 18.16
N VAL A 248 -10.73 5.89 18.61
CA VAL A 248 -9.57 5.46 17.77
C VAL A 248 -9.52 3.95 17.65
N ASP A 249 -9.75 3.22 18.74
CA ASP A 249 -9.91 1.77 18.71
C ASP A 249 -11.01 1.35 17.73
N ALA A 250 -12.19 1.98 17.85
CA ALA A 250 -13.34 1.67 17.02
C ALA A 250 -13.02 1.90 15.52
N LEU A 251 -12.35 3.00 15.17
CA LEU A 251 -11.91 3.27 13.80
C LEU A 251 -10.98 2.18 13.26
N ALA A 252 -9.96 1.80 14.03
CA ALA A 252 -9.00 0.77 13.64
C ALA A 252 -9.69 -0.59 13.47
N MET A 253 -10.51 -0.99 14.44
CA MET A 253 -11.18 -2.29 14.43
C MET A 253 -12.26 -2.40 13.36
N ARG A 254 -12.90 -1.27 12.98
CA ARG A 254 -13.82 -1.23 11.84
C ARG A 254 -13.11 -1.57 10.54
N ALA A 255 -11.97 -0.96 10.27
CA ALA A 255 -11.19 -1.25 9.08
C ALA A 255 -10.67 -2.70 9.07
N LEU A 256 -10.30 -3.23 10.22
CA LEU A 256 -9.76 -4.59 10.41
C LEU A 256 -10.82 -5.67 10.59
N ALA A 257 -12.11 -5.37 10.46
CA ALA A 257 -13.16 -6.37 10.57
C ALA A 257 -12.95 -7.51 9.54
N ARG A 258 -12.98 -8.76 10.01
CA ARG A 258 -12.81 -9.94 9.14
C ARG A 258 -13.89 -10.00 8.06
N ASP A 259 -15.14 -9.84 8.47
CA ASP A 259 -16.24 -9.68 7.54
C ASP A 259 -16.20 -8.29 6.92
N ARG A 260 -15.96 -8.25 5.62
CA ARG A 260 -15.93 -6.98 4.87
C ARG A 260 -17.24 -6.19 4.93
N ALA A 261 -18.38 -6.86 5.19
CA ALA A 261 -19.66 -6.18 5.36
C ALA A 261 -19.72 -5.31 6.63
N GLN A 262 -18.86 -5.59 7.62
CA GLN A 262 -18.72 -4.80 8.83
C GLN A 262 -17.75 -3.63 8.71
N ARG A 263 -16.99 -3.56 7.62
CA ARG A 263 -16.12 -2.41 7.29
C ARG A 263 -16.95 -1.27 6.70
N SER A 264 -16.32 -0.11 6.55
CA SER A 264 -16.91 0.98 5.78
C SER A 264 -17.17 0.54 4.34
N PRO A 265 -18.30 0.93 3.73
CA PRO A 265 -18.70 0.43 2.40
C PRO A 265 -17.73 0.84 1.29
N ASP A 266 -17.06 1.97 1.44
CA ASP A 266 -16.09 2.51 0.47
C ASP A 266 -15.04 3.40 1.14
N ALA A 267 -13.99 3.74 0.40
CA ALA A 267 -12.89 4.57 0.90
C ALA A 267 -13.34 6.00 1.24
N ARG A 268 -14.33 6.55 0.56
CA ARG A 268 -14.86 7.89 0.82
C ARG A 268 -15.55 7.95 2.18
N THR A 269 -16.36 6.95 2.49
CA THR A 269 -17.03 6.83 3.79
C THR A 269 -15.98 6.66 4.90
N PHE A 270 -14.98 5.80 4.70
CA PHE A 270 -13.92 5.63 5.68
C PHE A 270 -13.08 6.91 5.87
N LEU A 271 -12.79 7.64 4.81
CA LEU A 271 -12.14 8.94 4.85
C LEU A 271 -12.94 9.95 5.71
N HIS A 272 -14.26 9.98 5.54
CA HIS A 272 -15.13 10.82 6.38
C HIS A 272 -15.02 10.46 7.86
N GLN A 273 -15.03 9.17 8.19
CA GLN A 273 -14.86 8.67 9.54
C GLN A 273 -13.48 9.03 10.13
N VAL A 274 -12.43 8.91 9.33
CA VAL A 274 -11.08 9.37 9.71
C VAL A 274 -11.09 10.86 10.07
N ARG A 275 -11.75 11.69 9.28
CA ARG A 275 -11.86 13.15 9.54
C ARG A 275 -12.67 13.47 10.79
N MET A 276 -13.68 12.67 11.13
CA MET A 276 -14.41 12.80 12.39
C MET A 276 -13.48 12.52 13.59
N VAL A 277 -12.70 11.45 13.51
CA VAL A 277 -11.72 11.10 14.55
C VAL A 277 -10.63 12.17 14.67
N GLN A 278 -10.13 12.70 13.55
CA GLN A 278 -9.15 13.80 13.56
C GLN A 278 -9.69 15.03 14.28
N ARG A 279 -10.97 15.38 14.11
CA ARG A 279 -11.62 16.49 14.83
C ARG A 279 -11.68 16.23 16.33
N ALA A 280 -12.15 15.05 16.72
CA ALA A 280 -12.22 14.67 18.14
C ALA A 280 -10.83 14.74 18.82
N LEU A 281 -9.79 14.25 18.13
CA LEU A 281 -8.40 14.34 18.59
C LEU A 281 -7.91 15.80 18.70
N ALA A 282 -8.26 16.65 17.73
CA ALA A 282 -7.89 18.06 17.72
C ALA A 282 -8.56 18.85 18.88
N GLU A 283 -9.78 18.45 19.25
CA GLU A 283 -10.51 18.99 20.41
C GLU A 283 -10.00 18.43 21.76
N GLY A 284 -9.07 17.46 21.71
CA GLY A 284 -8.50 16.85 22.91
C GLY A 284 -9.46 15.94 23.67
N LEU A 285 -10.47 15.38 23.01
CA LEU A 285 -11.45 14.51 23.64
C LEU A 285 -10.81 13.17 24.02
N ALA A 286 -10.83 12.85 25.31
CA ALA A 286 -10.36 11.55 25.81
C ALA A 286 -11.34 10.43 25.52
N ASP A 287 -12.64 10.75 25.39
CA ASP A 287 -13.71 9.84 25.04
C ASP A 287 -14.80 10.62 24.29
N ASP A 288 -15.47 9.93 23.38
CA ASP A 288 -16.67 10.36 22.67
C ASP A 288 -17.53 9.10 22.41
N PRO A 289 -18.45 8.78 23.34
CA PRO A 289 -19.24 7.54 23.24
C PRO A 289 -20.14 7.46 22.01
N GLU A 290 -20.65 8.60 21.53
CA GLU A 290 -21.49 8.66 20.33
C GLU A 290 -20.66 8.35 19.08
N LEU A 291 -19.53 9.03 18.92
CA LEU A 291 -18.59 8.77 17.82
C LEU A 291 -18.07 7.31 17.88
N THR A 292 -17.74 6.81 19.08
CA THR A 292 -17.30 5.42 19.26
C THR A 292 -18.36 4.44 18.79
N ALA A 293 -19.63 4.65 19.16
CA ALA A 293 -20.74 3.79 18.74
C ALA A 293 -20.93 3.80 17.21
N ASP A 294 -20.84 4.96 16.57
CA ASP A 294 -20.95 5.11 15.13
C ASP A 294 -19.83 4.44 14.35
N LEU A 295 -18.65 4.33 14.96
CA LEU A 295 -17.48 3.73 14.35
C LEU A 295 -17.35 2.22 14.62
N MET A 296 -18.13 1.64 15.51
CA MET A 296 -18.05 0.20 15.79
C MET A 296 -18.25 -0.64 14.51
N PRO A 297 -17.54 -1.79 14.37
CA PRO A 297 -17.75 -2.70 13.26
C PRO A 297 -19.23 -3.06 13.08
N GLY A 298 -19.73 -2.96 11.84
CA GLY A 298 -21.12 -3.25 11.54
C GLY A 298 -22.13 -2.16 11.90
N ALA A 299 -21.71 -1.04 12.47
CA ALA A 299 -22.58 0.12 12.61
C ALA A 299 -23.03 0.61 11.22
N GLY A 300 -24.28 1.08 11.15
CA GLY A 300 -24.86 1.58 9.90
C GLY A 300 -24.11 2.76 9.29
N PRO A 301 -24.51 3.22 8.09
CA PRO A 301 -23.84 4.36 7.47
C PRO A 301 -23.90 5.57 8.39
N THR A 302 -22.76 6.18 8.62
CA THR A 302 -22.67 7.47 9.34
C THR A 302 -23.34 8.53 8.48
N PRO A 303 -24.30 9.30 8.96
CA PRO A 303 -25.04 10.30 8.19
C PRO A 303 -24.18 11.44 7.65
#